data_5331fd33748dcc1957ee0c0054107123
#
_entry.id   5331fd33748dcc1957ee0c0054107123
#
_cell.length_a   1.000
_cell.length_b   1.000
_cell.length_c   1.000
_cell.angle_alpha   90.00
_cell.angle_beta   90.00
_cell.angle_gamma   90.00
#
_symmetry.space_group_name_H-M   'P 1'
#
loop_
_entity.id
_entity.type
_entity.pdbx_description
1 polymer ?
#
loop_
_entity_poly.entity_id
_entity_poly.type
_entity_poly.pdbx_seq_one_letter_code
_entity_poly.pdbx_strand_id
1 'polypeptide(L)'
;YYTLAQFRRLLHSQYQGQELDLMLIWNRQSVPEQVGTVLIALAELVLLRITDPSRKVANVTQWCKRNDCWEDVKKIHIDIPEDIENCLITIDEQKAAQKSAKKEQKVVNEIQAQTTVVNYPVEMWMRLSEFVVRNHMVTPTDVSALAIACKMPAKIPNTYQCKRLLALLRKASEEGFNTEA
;
A
#
# COMPACT_ATOMS: atom_id res chain seq x y z
N TYR A 1 -10.84 -13.81 4.51
CA TYR A 1 -9.48 -14.36 4.36
C TYR A 1 -9.50 -15.77 3.72
N TYR A 2 -10.20 -16.75 4.30
CA TYR A 2 -10.26 -18.13 3.79
C TYR A 2 -10.83 -18.22 2.37
N THR A 3 -11.81 -17.42 2.03
CA THR A 3 -12.35 -17.34 0.67
C THR A 3 -11.26 -16.97 -0.33
N LEU A 4 -10.51 -15.91 -0.07
CA LEU A 4 -9.43 -15.46 -0.95
C LEU A 4 -8.27 -16.47 -1.02
N ALA A 5 -7.92 -17.08 0.10
CA ALA A 5 -6.87 -18.10 0.13
C ALA A 5 -7.27 -19.36 -0.67
N GLN A 6 -8.52 -19.79 -0.54
CA GLN A 6 -9.05 -20.93 -1.30
C GLN A 6 -9.20 -20.60 -2.78
N PHE A 7 -9.70 -19.42 -3.12
CA PHE A 7 -9.79 -18.94 -4.49
C PHE A 7 -8.40 -18.96 -5.18
N ARG A 8 -7.39 -18.38 -4.53
CA ARG A 8 -6.02 -18.40 -5.05
C ARG A 8 -5.51 -19.82 -5.26
N ARG A 9 -5.80 -20.75 -4.33
CA ARG A 9 -5.40 -22.15 -4.43
C ARG A 9 -6.06 -22.84 -5.62
N LEU A 10 -7.34 -22.59 -5.85
CA LEU A 10 -8.10 -23.14 -6.99
C LEU A 10 -7.58 -22.59 -8.31
N LEU A 11 -7.36 -21.27 -8.41
CA LEU A 11 -6.73 -20.66 -9.57
C LEU A 11 -5.38 -21.27 -9.88
N HIS A 12 -4.52 -21.41 -8.87
CA HIS A 12 -3.20 -21.99 -9.06
C HIS A 12 -3.22 -23.46 -9.48
N SER A 13 -4.25 -24.21 -9.07
CA SER A 13 -4.48 -25.60 -9.48
C SER A 13 -4.91 -25.71 -10.94
N GLN A 14 -5.75 -24.79 -11.42
CA GLN A 14 -6.32 -24.81 -12.77
C GLN A 14 -5.45 -24.06 -13.78
N TYR A 15 -4.90 -22.92 -13.38
CA TYR A 15 -4.09 -22.02 -14.21
C TYR A 15 -2.66 -21.92 -13.68
N GLN A 16 -1.86 -22.95 -13.89
CA GLN A 16 -0.49 -23.01 -13.39
C GLN A 16 0.36 -21.84 -13.90
N GLY A 17 1.03 -21.13 -12.98
CA GLY A 17 1.90 -20.00 -13.33
C GLY A 17 1.18 -18.69 -13.59
N GLN A 18 -0.14 -18.64 -13.38
CA GLN A 18 -0.94 -17.43 -13.48
C GLN A 18 -1.56 -17.05 -12.12
N GLU A 19 -1.77 -15.76 -11.92
CA GLU A 19 -2.45 -15.19 -10.76
C GLU A 19 -3.45 -14.13 -11.23
N LEU A 20 -4.36 -13.71 -10.34
CA LEU A 20 -5.30 -12.63 -10.62
C LEU A 20 -4.55 -11.32 -10.90
N ASP A 21 -4.91 -10.62 -11.98
CA ASP A 21 -4.35 -9.31 -12.30
C ASP A 21 -4.88 -8.24 -11.34
N LEU A 22 -4.14 -8.00 -10.27
CA LEU A 22 -4.48 -6.99 -9.27
C LEU A 22 -4.37 -5.56 -9.81
N MET A 23 -3.55 -5.32 -10.84
CA MET A 23 -3.45 -4.00 -11.47
C MET A 23 -4.66 -3.69 -12.32
N LEU A 24 -5.24 -4.70 -13.00
CA LEU A 24 -6.52 -4.57 -13.70
C LEU A 24 -7.64 -4.14 -12.75
N ILE A 25 -7.74 -4.80 -11.59
CA ILE A 25 -8.73 -4.47 -10.56
C ILE A 25 -8.51 -3.06 -10.01
N TRP A 26 -7.26 -2.73 -9.70
CA TRP A 26 -6.89 -1.40 -9.20
C TRP A 26 -7.23 -0.28 -10.18
N ASN A 27 -6.86 -0.45 -11.45
CA ASN A 27 -7.09 0.57 -12.48
C ASN A 27 -8.58 0.77 -12.78
N ARG A 28 -9.36 -0.31 -12.75
CA ARG A 28 -10.82 -0.26 -12.94
C ARG A 28 -11.58 0.21 -11.70
N GLN A 29 -10.94 0.23 -10.53
CA GLN A 29 -11.59 0.49 -9.23
C GLN A 29 -12.80 -0.42 -8.98
N SER A 30 -12.81 -1.61 -9.59
CA SER A 30 -13.89 -2.58 -9.51
C SER A 30 -13.36 -4.00 -9.73
N VAL A 31 -13.98 -4.96 -9.06
CA VAL A 31 -13.71 -6.38 -9.29
C VAL A 31 -14.45 -6.81 -10.55
N PRO A 32 -13.81 -7.50 -11.50
CA PRO A 32 -14.50 -8.07 -12.67
C PRO A 32 -15.65 -8.98 -12.24
N GLU A 33 -16.76 -8.93 -12.97
CA GLU A 33 -17.99 -9.63 -12.62
C GLU A 33 -17.78 -11.15 -12.45
N GLN A 34 -16.99 -11.76 -13.33
CA GLN A 34 -16.64 -13.18 -13.29
C GLN A 34 -15.92 -13.54 -11.99
N VAL A 35 -14.95 -12.71 -11.59
CA VAL A 35 -14.22 -12.88 -10.33
C VAL A 35 -15.14 -12.69 -9.13
N GLY A 36 -16.01 -11.67 -9.17
CA GLY A 36 -16.98 -11.38 -8.12
C GLY A 36 -17.94 -12.54 -7.90
N THR A 37 -18.52 -13.10 -8.98
CA THR A 37 -19.43 -14.23 -8.94
C THR A 37 -18.81 -15.46 -8.28
N VAL A 38 -17.58 -15.81 -8.68
CA VAL A 38 -16.85 -16.94 -8.08
C VAL A 38 -16.53 -16.69 -6.61
N LEU A 39 -16.11 -15.48 -6.26
CA LEU A 39 -15.81 -15.13 -4.87
C LEU A 39 -17.05 -15.20 -3.96
N ILE A 40 -18.22 -14.76 -4.44
CA ILE A 40 -19.49 -14.82 -3.70
C ILE A 40 -19.86 -16.28 -3.46
N ALA A 41 -19.91 -17.10 -4.50
CA ALA A 41 -20.26 -18.52 -4.39
C ALA A 41 -19.28 -19.27 -3.45
N LEU A 42 -17.98 -18.98 -3.58
CA LEU A 42 -16.98 -19.57 -2.70
C LEU A 42 -17.11 -19.09 -1.25
N ALA A 43 -17.47 -17.81 -1.03
CA ALA A 43 -17.68 -17.26 0.31
C ALA A 43 -18.84 -17.94 1.02
N GLU A 44 -19.93 -18.23 0.34
CA GLU A 44 -21.08 -18.97 0.88
C GLU A 44 -20.69 -20.38 1.30
N LEU A 45 -19.94 -21.11 0.49
CA LEU A 45 -19.47 -22.44 0.79
C LEU A 45 -18.48 -22.42 1.99
N VAL A 46 -17.57 -21.45 2.03
CA VAL A 46 -16.65 -21.27 3.14
C VAL A 46 -17.40 -20.94 4.43
N LEU A 47 -18.40 -20.07 4.37
CA LEU A 47 -19.22 -19.72 5.53
C LEU A 47 -19.94 -20.97 6.08
N LEU A 48 -20.63 -21.71 5.21
CA LEU A 48 -21.30 -22.96 5.59
C LEU A 48 -20.33 -23.96 6.24
N ARG A 49 -19.11 -24.07 5.69
CA ARG A 49 -18.10 -24.97 6.20
C ARG A 49 -17.58 -24.56 7.57
N ILE A 50 -17.38 -23.26 7.81
CA ILE A 50 -16.87 -22.72 9.08
C ILE A 50 -17.94 -22.77 10.18
N THR A 51 -19.20 -22.50 9.82
CA THR A 51 -20.32 -22.42 10.76
C THR A 51 -21.11 -23.73 10.92
N ASP A 52 -20.60 -24.83 10.39
CA ASP A 52 -21.25 -26.15 10.44
C ASP A 52 -21.59 -26.54 11.90
N PRO A 53 -22.88 -26.62 12.25
CA PRO A 53 -23.31 -26.91 13.63
C PRO A 53 -22.95 -28.34 14.07
N SER A 54 -22.71 -29.26 13.14
CA SER A 54 -22.33 -30.66 13.48
C SER A 54 -20.98 -30.73 14.18
N ARG A 55 -20.14 -29.74 14.10
CA ARG A 55 -18.78 -29.69 14.65
C ARG A 55 -18.72 -29.40 16.15
N LYS A 56 -19.83 -29.01 16.78
CA LYS A 56 -19.91 -28.65 18.22
C LYS A 56 -18.83 -27.64 18.64
N VAL A 57 -18.51 -26.68 17.76
CA VAL A 57 -17.51 -25.63 18.05
C VAL A 57 -18.16 -24.56 18.90
N ALA A 58 -17.71 -24.39 20.13
CA ALA A 58 -18.27 -23.40 21.06
C ALA A 58 -17.94 -21.95 20.63
N ASN A 59 -16.84 -21.75 19.90
CA ASN A 59 -16.40 -20.40 19.47
C ASN A 59 -15.81 -20.46 18.05
N VAL A 60 -16.56 -19.94 17.09
CA VAL A 60 -16.18 -19.90 15.66
C VAL A 60 -14.88 -19.13 15.45
N THR A 61 -14.65 -18.03 16.18
CA THR A 61 -13.42 -17.25 16.05
C THR A 61 -12.17 -18.05 16.46
N GLN A 62 -12.28 -18.86 17.49
CA GLN A 62 -11.18 -19.74 17.92
C GLN A 62 -10.98 -20.89 16.92
N TRP A 63 -12.08 -21.42 16.37
CA TRP A 63 -12.01 -22.43 15.32
C TRP A 63 -11.27 -21.91 14.08
N CYS A 64 -11.60 -20.70 13.61
CA CYS A 64 -10.93 -20.08 12.47
C CYS A 64 -9.43 -19.80 12.68
N LYS A 65 -8.90 -19.89 13.91
CA LYS A 65 -7.45 -19.77 14.16
C LYS A 65 -6.71 -21.11 14.06
N ARG A 66 -7.44 -22.23 13.98
CA ARG A 66 -6.84 -23.56 13.95
C ARG A 66 -6.49 -23.99 12.54
N ASN A 67 -5.41 -24.73 12.38
CA ASN A 67 -5.01 -25.30 11.10
C ASN A 67 -6.08 -26.26 10.54
N ASP A 68 -6.75 -27.01 11.40
CA ASP A 68 -7.83 -27.92 11.02
C ASP A 68 -8.96 -27.24 10.26
N CYS A 69 -9.26 -25.97 10.60
CA CYS A 69 -10.24 -25.17 9.87
C CYS A 69 -9.78 -24.92 8.42
N TRP A 70 -8.53 -24.62 8.23
CA TRP A 70 -7.96 -24.42 6.90
C TRP A 70 -7.96 -25.75 6.10
N GLU A 71 -7.57 -26.86 6.73
CA GLU A 71 -7.60 -28.17 6.06
C GLU A 71 -9.02 -28.55 5.60
N ASP A 72 -10.04 -28.14 6.34
CA ASP A 72 -11.42 -28.34 5.93
C ASP A 72 -11.86 -27.40 4.79
N VAL A 73 -11.46 -26.13 4.84
CA VAL A 73 -11.76 -25.17 3.76
C VAL A 73 -11.09 -25.60 2.46
N LYS A 74 -9.90 -26.17 2.51
CA LYS A 74 -9.19 -26.70 1.34
C LYS A 74 -9.95 -27.80 0.58
N LYS A 75 -10.89 -28.47 1.22
CA LYS A 75 -11.73 -29.52 0.61
C LYS A 75 -12.88 -28.93 -0.25
N ILE A 76 -13.11 -27.62 -0.18
CA ILE A 76 -14.13 -26.94 -0.99
C ILE A 76 -13.59 -26.87 -2.42
N HIS A 77 -14.40 -27.37 -3.35
CA HIS A 77 -14.18 -27.24 -4.77
C HIS A 77 -15.33 -26.44 -5.40
N ILE A 78 -15.00 -25.62 -6.36
CA ILE A 78 -15.92 -24.88 -7.21
C ILE A 78 -15.32 -24.84 -8.61
N ASP A 79 -16.15 -24.97 -9.61
CA ASP A 79 -15.71 -24.79 -10.99
C ASP A 79 -15.45 -23.31 -11.25
N ILE A 80 -14.26 -23.02 -11.75
CA ILE A 80 -13.88 -21.67 -12.14
C ILE A 80 -14.21 -21.52 -13.62
N PRO A 81 -15.06 -20.55 -14.00
CA PRO A 81 -15.42 -20.32 -15.40
C PRO A 81 -14.20 -19.97 -16.25
N GLU A 82 -14.21 -20.40 -17.53
CA GLU A 82 -13.10 -20.17 -18.46
C GLU A 82 -12.85 -18.67 -18.74
N ASP A 83 -13.90 -17.85 -18.71
CA ASP A 83 -13.83 -16.41 -18.94
C ASP A 83 -13.03 -15.64 -17.88
N ILE A 84 -12.71 -16.28 -16.74
CA ILE A 84 -11.83 -15.72 -15.72
C ILE A 84 -10.39 -15.55 -16.24
N GLU A 85 -10.00 -16.30 -17.27
CA GLU A 85 -8.67 -16.24 -17.87
C GLU A 85 -8.30 -14.83 -18.34
N ASN A 86 -9.27 -14.04 -18.78
CA ASN A 86 -9.11 -12.63 -19.14
C ASN A 86 -8.75 -11.71 -17.95
N CYS A 87 -8.83 -12.22 -16.74
CA CYS A 87 -8.52 -11.51 -15.50
C CYS A 87 -7.21 -12.00 -14.88
N LEU A 88 -6.51 -12.90 -15.56
CA LEU A 88 -5.27 -13.51 -15.07
C LEU A 88 -4.04 -12.88 -15.74
N ILE A 89 -2.93 -12.94 -15.05
CA ILE A 89 -1.62 -12.50 -15.50
C ILE A 89 -0.57 -13.50 -15.04
N THR A 90 0.51 -13.65 -15.78
CA THR A 90 1.62 -14.50 -15.34
C THR A 90 2.30 -13.93 -14.11
N ILE A 91 2.87 -14.80 -13.28
CA ILE A 91 3.59 -14.38 -12.06
C ILE A 91 4.74 -13.43 -12.38
N ASP A 92 5.41 -13.60 -13.51
CA ASP A 92 6.53 -12.74 -13.88
C ASP A 92 6.07 -11.37 -14.38
N GLU A 93 5.00 -11.30 -15.16
CA GLU A 93 4.35 -10.03 -15.54
C GLU A 93 3.81 -9.29 -14.31
N GLN A 94 3.21 -10.00 -13.36
CA GLN A 94 2.73 -9.40 -12.13
C GLN A 94 3.87 -8.79 -11.31
N LYS A 95 5.01 -9.49 -11.17
CA LYS A 95 6.21 -8.96 -10.51
C LYS A 95 6.76 -7.73 -11.24
N ALA A 96 6.77 -7.75 -12.57
CA ALA A 96 7.21 -6.63 -13.40
C ALA A 96 6.28 -5.42 -13.21
N ALA A 97 4.96 -5.62 -13.26
CA ALA A 97 3.95 -4.58 -13.03
C ALA A 97 4.07 -3.96 -11.64
N GLN A 98 4.24 -4.78 -10.59
CA GLN A 98 4.45 -4.29 -9.23
C GLN A 98 5.74 -3.47 -9.09
N LYS A 99 6.82 -3.88 -9.76
CA LYS A 99 8.08 -3.13 -9.76
C LYS A 99 7.94 -1.79 -10.48
N SER A 100 7.22 -1.76 -11.59
CA SER A 100 6.93 -0.51 -12.33
C SER A 100 6.07 0.44 -11.48
N ALA A 101 4.96 -0.05 -10.91
CA ALA A 101 4.10 0.75 -10.05
C ALA A 101 4.83 1.35 -8.84
N LYS A 102 5.73 0.57 -8.20
CA LYS A 102 6.58 1.09 -7.11
C LYS A 102 7.53 2.18 -7.58
N LYS A 103 8.08 2.05 -8.79
CA LYS A 103 8.97 3.07 -9.37
C LYS A 103 8.21 4.35 -9.68
N GLU A 104 7.03 4.24 -10.29
CA GLU A 104 6.15 5.38 -10.58
C GLU A 104 5.70 6.09 -9.31
N GLN A 105 5.24 5.34 -8.29
CA GLN A 105 4.87 5.91 -7.00
C GLN A 105 6.03 6.66 -6.33
N LYS A 106 7.25 6.14 -6.46
CA LYS A 106 8.45 6.83 -5.96
C LYS A 106 8.65 8.16 -6.65
N VAL A 107 8.50 8.22 -7.99
CA VAL A 107 8.62 9.46 -8.77
C VAL A 107 7.53 10.47 -8.38
N VAL A 108 6.28 10.02 -8.26
CA VAL A 108 5.16 10.88 -7.83
C VAL A 108 5.42 11.46 -6.43
N ASN A 109 5.85 10.64 -5.47
CA ASN A 109 6.18 11.10 -4.12
C ASN A 109 7.37 12.09 -4.12
N GLU A 110 8.31 11.93 -5.03
CA GLU A 110 9.45 12.84 -5.18
C GLU A 110 9.03 14.19 -5.73
N ILE A 111 8.21 14.20 -6.77
CA ILE A 111 7.63 15.42 -7.34
C ILE A 111 6.77 16.15 -6.30
N GLN A 112 5.92 15.42 -5.59
CA GLN A 112 5.07 15.99 -4.54
C GLN A 112 5.90 16.63 -3.41
N ALA A 113 6.97 15.98 -2.97
CA ALA A 113 7.86 16.54 -1.96
C ALA A 113 8.54 17.84 -2.45
N GLN A 114 9.00 17.88 -3.68
CA GLN A 114 9.58 19.10 -4.27
C GLN A 114 8.55 20.22 -4.38
N THR A 115 7.36 19.91 -4.92
CA THR A 115 6.26 20.87 -5.03
C THR A 115 5.88 21.44 -3.66
N THR A 116 5.75 20.61 -2.66
CA THR A 116 5.44 21.07 -1.29
C THR A 116 6.50 22.01 -0.75
N VAL A 117 7.79 21.68 -0.91
CA VAL A 117 8.90 22.54 -0.42
C VAL A 117 8.94 23.88 -1.15
N VAL A 118 8.73 23.89 -2.47
CA VAL A 118 8.78 25.12 -3.27
C VAL A 118 7.56 26.03 -3.01
N ASN A 119 6.43 25.47 -2.64
CA ASN A 119 5.21 26.24 -2.34
C ASN A 119 5.27 26.97 -0.98
N TYR A 120 6.15 26.56 -0.08
CA TYR A 120 6.37 27.35 1.14
C TYR A 120 7.20 28.61 0.87
N PRO A 121 6.84 29.76 1.44
CA PRO A 121 7.62 30.98 1.31
C PRO A 121 9.01 30.83 1.93
N VAL A 122 9.98 31.53 1.38
CA VAL A 122 11.39 31.45 1.82
C VAL A 122 11.53 31.88 3.28
N GLU A 123 10.74 32.85 3.71
CA GLU A 123 10.68 33.38 5.07
C GLU A 123 10.34 32.27 6.08
N MET A 124 9.47 31.34 5.70
CA MET A 124 9.13 30.19 6.54
C MET A 124 10.36 29.27 6.74
N TRP A 125 11.14 29.04 5.67
CA TRP A 125 12.38 28.25 5.79
C TRP A 125 13.45 28.95 6.63
N MET A 126 13.53 30.28 6.57
CA MET A 126 14.44 31.06 7.42
C MET A 126 14.02 30.94 8.89
N ARG A 127 12.74 31.14 9.22
CA ARG A 127 12.21 30.95 10.59
C ARG A 127 12.40 29.52 11.10
N LEU A 128 12.15 28.53 10.26
CA LEU A 128 12.40 27.12 10.60
C LEU A 128 13.89 26.91 10.93
N SER A 129 14.78 27.44 10.10
CA SER A 129 16.22 27.33 10.33
C SER A 129 16.64 27.89 11.69
N GLU A 130 16.15 29.06 12.08
CA GLU A 130 16.43 29.66 13.39
C GLU A 130 15.86 28.82 14.54
N PHE A 131 14.62 28.35 14.39
CA PHE A 131 13.94 27.53 15.39
C PHE A 131 14.70 26.22 15.66
N VAL A 132 15.03 25.46 14.61
CA VAL A 132 15.68 24.14 14.75
C VAL A 132 17.12 24.21 15.21
N VAL A 133 17.84 25.28 14.87
CA VAL A 133 19.20 25.54 15.37
C VAL A 133 19.14 25.88 16.87
N ARG A 134 18.24 26.78 17.30
CA ARG A 134 18.06 27.14 18.71
C ARG A 134 17.70 25.94 19.59
N ASN A 135 16.90 25.02 19.06
CA ASN A 135 16.44 23.82 19.78
C ASN A 135 17.34 22.58 19.57
N HIS A 136 18.51 22.74 18.96
CA HIS A 136 19.48 21.66 18.71
C HIS A 136 18.89 20.45 17.95
N MET A 137 17.95 20.68 17.01
CA MET A 137 17.20 19.65 16.30
C MET A 137 17.85 19.24 14.96
N VAL A 138 18.93 19.85 14.55
CA VAL A 138 19.53 19.72 13.22
C VAL A 138 20.72 18.80 13.20
N THR A 139 20.83 18.05 12.10
CA THR A 139 22.07 17.36 11.70
C THR A 139 22.83 18.21 10.67
N PRO A 140 24.12 17.93 10.40
CA PRO A 140 24.87 18.64 9.34
C PRO A 140 24.17 18.59 7.96
N THR A 141 23.50 17.49 7.67
CA THR A 141 22.73 17.31 6.44
C THR A 141 21.48 18.19 6.37
N ASP A 142 20.82 18.41 7.52
CA ASP A 142 19.66 19.29 7.61
C ASP A 142 20.06 20.75 7.44
N VAL A 143 21.17 21.15 8.03
CA VAL A 143 21.75 22.50 7.85
C VAL A 143 22.03 22.78 6.38
N SER A 144 22.64 21.81 5.67
CA SER A 144 22.89 21.93 4.23
C SER A 144 21.61 22.09 3.41
N ALA A 145 20.56 21.31 3.73
CA ALA A 145 19.27 21.39 3.05
C ALA A 145 18.57 22.74 3.30
N LEU A 146 18.55 23.22 4.56
CA LEU A 146 17.99 24.51 4.95
C LEU A 146 18.72 25.66 4.26
N ALA A 147 20.07 25.63 4.20
CA ALA A 147 20.85 26.66 3.52
C ALA A 147 20.53 26.80 2.02
N ILE A 148 20.04 25.74 1.38
CA ILE A 148 19.56 25.77 0.00
C ILE A 148 18.12 26.29 -0.03
N ALA A 149 17.22 25.81 0.83
CA ALA A 149 15.85 26.25 0.89
C ALA A 149 15.71 27.77 1.13
N CYS A 150 16.54 28.32 2.02
CA CYS A 150 16.61 29.76 2.29
C CYS A 150 17.13 30.59 1.11
N LYS A 151 17.63 29.96 0.06
CA LYS A 151 18.11 30.65 -1.17
C LYS A 151 17.18 30.49 -2.36
N MET A 152 15.98 29.93 -2.16
CA MET A 152 14.97 29.87 -3.22
C MET A 152 14.53 31.28 -3.64
N PRO A 153 14.17 31.51 -4.91
CA PRO A 153 14.20 30.57 -6.04
C PRO A 153 15.57 30.40 -6.71
N ALA A 154 16.61 31.12 -6.26
CA ALA A 154 17.94 31.06 -6.89
C ALA A 154 18.59 29.66 -6.85
N LYS A 155 18.26 28.87 -5.83
CA LYS A 155 18.64 27.47 -5.73
C LYS A 155 17.43 26.66 -5.27
N ILE A 156 17.12 25.57 -5.99
CA ILE A 156 16.03 24.65 -5.65
C ILE A 156 16.64 23.41 -4.98
N PRO A 157 16.12 22.99 -3.81
CA PRO A 157 16.57 21.76 -3.17
C PRO A 157 16.27 20.53 -4.04
N ASN A 158 17.21 19.59 -4.09
CA ASN A 158 16.97 18.32 -4.77
C ASN A 158 15.99 17.42 -3.96
N THR A 159 15.52 16.33 -4.57
CA THR A 159 14.54 15.42 -3.99
C THR A 159 14.93 14.92 -2.58
N TYR A 160 16.19 14.57 -2.38
CA TYR A 160 16.66 14.11 -1.08
C TYR A 160 16.57 15.22 -0.03
N GLN A 161 17.01 16.43 -0.39
CA GLN A 161 16.92 17.61 0.47
C GLN A 161 15.47 17.98 0.78
N CYS A 162 14.57 17.90 -0.20
CA CYS A 162 13.14 18.14 0.03
C CYS A 162 12.55 17.17 1.05
N LYS A 163 12.84 15.87 0.94
CA LYS A 163 12.40 14.88 1.92
C LYS A 163 12.93 15.18 3.32
N ARG A 164 14.20 15.61 3.43
CA ARG A 164 14.81 16.00 4.70
C ARG A 164 14.14 17.23 5.31
N LEU A 165 13.88 18.25 4.48
CA LEU A 165 13.23 19.48 4.91
C LEU A 165 11.81 19.23 5.43
N LEU A 166 11.02 18.40 4.74
CA LEU A 166 9.67 18.03 5.18
C LEU A 166 9.67 17.20 6.46
N ALA A 167 10.63 16.29 6.62
CA ALA A 167 10.79 15.52 7.87
C ALA A 167 11.18 16.43 9.03
N LEU A 168 12.07 17.39 8.80
CA LEU A 168 12.50 18.37 9.80
C LEU A 168 11.34 19.32 10.18
N LEU A 169 10.57 19.79 9.19
CA LEU A 169 9.40 20.63 9.39
C LEU A 169 8.35 19.92 10.28
N ARG A 170 8.05 18.65 9.97
CA ARG A 170 7.13 17.85 10.79
C ARG A 170 7.62 17.75 12.24
N LYS A 171 8.91 17.42 12.44
CA LYS A 171 9.49 17.31 13.76
C LYS A 171 9.47 18.65 14.52
N ALA A 172 9.73 19.75 13.83
CA ALA A 172 9.66 21.08 14.41
C ALA A 172 8.22 21.47 14.80
N SER A 173 7.23 21.09 13.98
CA SER A 173 5.80 21.33 14.29
C SER A 173 5.35 20.54 15.53
N GLU A 174 5.84 19.33 15.74
CA GLU A 174 5.60 18.54 16.95
C GLU A 174 6.18 19.23 18.20
N GLU A 175 7.25 20.04 18.05
CA GLU A 175 7.90 20.82 19.10
C GLU A 175 7.41 22.28 19.17
N GLY A 176 6.29 22.58 18.49
CA GLY A 176 5.61 23.88 18.61
C GLY A 176 5.98 24.92 17.53
N PHE A 177 6.69 24.55 16.48
CA PHE A 177 6.88 25.46 15.34
C PHE A 177 5.59 25.66 14.56
N ASN A 178 5.20 26.94 14.34
CA ASN A 178 4.03 27.29 13.54
C ASN A 178 4.44 27.72 12.13
N THR A 179 3.84 27.09 11.12
CA THR A 179 4.08 27.39 9.69
C THR A 179 3.35 28.64 9.21
N GLU A 180 2.28 29.06 9.90
CA GLU A 180 1.39 30.17 9.49
C GLU A 180 1.69 31.52 10.17
N ALA A 181 2.66 31.57 11.09
CA ALA A 181 2.99 32.77 11.86
C ALA A 181 3.93 33.73 11.10
#